data_1b36d9f9e647b3269920fd33ad165535
#
_entry.id   1b36d9f9e647b3269920fd33ad165535
#
_cell.length_a   1.000
_cell.length_b   1.000
_cell.length_c   1.000
_cell.angle_alpha   90.00
_cell.angle_beta   90.00
_cell.angle_gamma   90.00
#
_symmetry.space_group_name_H-M   'P 1'
#
loop_
_entity.id
_entity.type
_entity.pdbx_description
1 polymer ?
#
loop_
_entity_poly.entity_id
_entity_poly.type
_entity_poly.pdbx_seq_one_letter_code
_entity_poly.pdbx_strand_id
1 'polypeptide(L)'
;MSEFQTEISKLSSNPIWPFFATICSIPHPSKHEEALAQYIINWAKEQGLAVRRDETGNVFIKKPATPGMENRKGVVLQAHIDMVPQKNEDTVHDFTKDPIQPYIDGEWVTAKGTTLGADNGIGMASCLAVLASKEIQHGPIEVLLTIDEEAGMTGAFGLKEGWLEGDILLNTDSEQEGEVYMGCAGGVNAEFTFSIEREAIPTGYVGRQLILKGLKGGHSGCDIHTGRGNANKLMARFLAGHAKELDLRLVEFRGGSLRNAIPREAFVTVALPEQHVAELETLFHRYTELLKAELGKVETHLVTFLEAKELQSEVLTAHTQQRFVAALNTCPNGVIRMSDDIAGVVETSLNVGVITTEANKIKVLCLIRSLMDSGRHQVEGMLQSLAQLAGAELDLSGAYPGWKPDADSEIMHIFRDMYEGIYGHKPNIMVIHAGLECGLFKKPYPNMDMVSFGPTIKFPHSPDEKVKIDTVDLFWQQMVALLANIPVKA
;
A
#
# COMPACT_ATOMS: atom_id res chain seq x y z
N MET A 1 3.44 -11.22 -30.80
CA MET A 1 4.36 -10.70 -29.79
C MET A 1 5.28 -9.68 -30.45
N SER A 2 5.50 -8.54 -29.81
CA SER A 2 6.49 -7.55 -30.27
C SER A 2 7.92 -8.12 -30.17
N GLU A 3 8.89 -7.47 -30.79
CA GLU A 3 10.30 -7.85 -30.70
C GLU A 3 10.78 -7.91 -29.23
N PHE A 4 10.38 -6.93 -28.42
CA PHE A 4 10.70 -6.85 -26.99
C PHE A 4 10.15 -8.02 -26.17
N GLN A 5 8.90 -8.43 -26.43
CA GLN A 5 8.30 -9.58 -25.76
C GLN A 5 8.99 -10.89 -26.14
N THR A 6 9.48 -10.99 -27.38
CA THR A 6 10.23 -12.15 -27.84
C THR A 6 11.61 -12.22 -27.17
N GLU A 7 12.25 -11.09 -26.89
CA GLU A 7 13.53 -11.04 -26.20
C GLU A 7 13.42 -11.56 -24.76
N ILE A 8 12.48 -11.02 -23.96
CA ILE A 8 12.32 -11.45 -22.58
C ILE A 8 11.84 -12.90 -22.44
N SER A 9 11.06 -13.41 -23.42
CA SER A 9 10.58 -14.79 -23.40
C SER A 9 11.70 -15.84 -23.49
N LYS A 10 12.93 -15.44 -23.81
CA LYS A 10 14.11 -16.30 -23.98
C LYS A 10 15.18 -16.08 -22.92
N LEU A 11 14.87 -15.28 -21.88
CA LEU A 11 15.86 -14.87 -20.88
C LEU A 11 16.53 -16.05 -20.14
N SER A 12 15.80 -17.13 -19.91
CA SER A 12 16.31 -18.34 -19.28
C SER A 12 15.48 -19.56 -19.70
N SER A 13 15.88 -20.75 -19.26
CA SER A 13 15.02 -21.95 -19.35
C SER A 13 13.80 -21.91 -18.43
N ASN A 14 13.66 -20.85 -17.63
CA ASN A 14 12.56 -20.64 -16.69
C ASN A 14 11.23 -20.38 -17.42
N PRO A 15 10.20 -21.16 -17.20
CA PRO A 15 8.93 -21.04 -17.90
C PRO A 15 8.11 -19.78 -17.54
N ILE A 16 8.52 -19.02 -16.52
CA ILE A 16 7.84 -17.76 -16.14
C ILE A 16 7.93 -16.71 -17.26
N TRP A 17 9.11 -16.56 -17.87
CA TRP A 17 9.34 -15.50 -18.85
C TRP A 17 8.45 -15.56 -20.10
N PRO A 18 8.20 -16.72 -20.72
CA PRO A 18 7.25 -16.81 -21.83
C PRO A 18 5.82 -16.40 -21.44
N PHE A 19 5.36 -16.79 -20.24
CA PHE A 19 4.06 -16.36 -19.74
C PHE A 19 4.03 -14.87 -19.45
N PHE A 20 5.05 -14.31 -18.81
CA PHE A 20 5.16 -12.89 -18.54
C PHE A 20 5.18 -12.06 -19.84
N ALA A 21 5.91 -12.50 -20.85
CA ALA A 21 5.90 -11.86 -22.18
C ALA A 21 4.49 -11.83 -22.80
N THR A 22 3.72 -12.90 -22.60
CA THR A 22 2.34 -12.96 -23.08
C THR A 22 1.44 -12.01 -22.28
N ILE A 23 1.58 -11.98 -20.96
CA ILE A 23 0.84 -11.06 -20.08
C ILE A 23 1.10 -9.61 -20.49
N CYS A 24 2.34 -9.20 -20.68
CA CYS A 24 2.69 -7.86 -21.16
C CYS A 24 2.04 -7.51 -22.53
N SER A 25 1.72 -8.51 -23.35
CA SER A 25 1.10 -8.30 -24.65
C SER A 25 -0.38 -7.96 -24.62
N ILE A 26 -1.03 -8.20 -23.49
CA ILE A 26 -2.49 -8.04 -23.31
C ILE A 26 -2.73 -6.91 -22.32
N PRO A 27 -3.35 -5.79 -22.70
CA PRO A 27 -3.71 -4.70 -21.79
C PRO A 27 -4.58 -5.18 -20.63
N HIS A 28 -4.18 -4.81 -19.38
CA HIS A 28 -4.86 -5.25 -18.16
C HIS A 28 -4.72 -4.27 -16.97
N PRO A 29 -4.88 -2.95 -17.19
CA PRO A 29 -4.87 -2.03 -16.05
C PRO A 29 -6.06 -2.29 -15.13
N SER A 30 -5.94 -1.91 -13.85
CA SER A 30 -7.01 -2.06 -12.86
C SER A 30 -8.36 -1.62 -13.41
N LYS A 31 -9.40 -2.43 -13.21
CA LYS A 31 -10.79 -2.29 -13.73
C LYS A 31 -10.94 -2.56 -15.23
N HIS A 32 -9.89 -3.00 -15.93
CA HIS A 32 -9.91 -3.35 -17.35
C HIS A 32 -9.21 -4.69 -17.63
N GLU A 33 -9.32 -5.65 -16.71
CA GLU A 33 -8.62 -6.94 -16.72
C GLU A 33 -9.29 -7.99 -17.63
N GLU A 34 -10.47 -7.71 -18.17
CA GLU A 34 -11.31 -8.70 -18.86
C GLU A 34 -10.59 -9.42 -20.01
N ALA A 35 -9.79 -8.69 -20.79
CA ALA A 35 -9.09 -9.28 -21.92
C ALA A 35 -8.07 -10.35 -21.48
N LEU A 36 -7.30 -10.06 -20.42
CA LEU A 36 -6.32 -10.99 -19.86
C LEU A 36 -7.01 -12.14 -19.13
N ALA A 37 -8.04 -11.86 -18.34
CA ALA A 37 -8.83 -12.90 -17.66
C ALA A 37 -9.42 -13.89 -18.65
N GLN A 38 -9.99 -13.41 -19.77
CA GLN A 38 -10.56 -14.27 -20.80
C GLN A 38 -9.50 -15.09 -21.54
N TYR A 39 -8.32 -14.48 -21.80
CA TYR A 39 -7.19 -15.21 -22.34
C TYR A 39 -6.78 -16.39 -21.45
N ILE A 40 -6.62 -16.15 -20.14
CA ILE A 40 -6.24 -17.17 -19.17
C ILE A 40 -7.30 -18.28 -19.09
N ILE A 41 -8.58 -17.93 -19.08
CA ILE A 41 -9.69 -18.90 -19.06
C ILE A 41 -9.64 -19.80 -20.30
N ASN A 42 -9.46 -19.22 -21.47
CA ASN A 42 -9.41 -19.99 -22.73
C ASN A 42 -8.17 -20.89 -22.76
N TRP A 43 -7.01 -20.35 -22.39
CA TRP A 43 -5.78 -21.12 -22.28
C TRP A 43 -5.91 -22.31 -21.31
N ALA A 44 -6.48 -22.09 -20.11
CA ALA A 44 -6.68 -23.16 -19.14
C ALA A 44 -7.60 -24.29 -19.67
N LYS A 45 -8.66 -23.92 -20.40
CA LYS A 45 -9.54 -24.91 -21.06
C LYS A 45 -8.82 -25.70 -22.14
N GLU A 46 -7.95 -25.05 -22.93
CA GLU A 46 -7.11 -25.71 -23.93
C GLU A 46 -6.11 -26.70 -23.32
N GLN A 47 -5.64 -26.40 -22.08
CA GLN A 47 -4.81 -27.32 -21.30
C GLN A 47 -5.62 -28.46 -20.65
N GLY A 48 -6.93 -28.50 -20.81
CA GLY A 48 -7.84 -29.50 -20.19
C GLY A 48 -8.03 -29.28 -18.68
N LEU A 49 -7.76 -28.11 -18.16
CA LEU A 49 -7.90 -27.76 -16.75
C LEU A 49 -9.34 -27.31 -16.43
N ALA A 50 -9.82 -27.63 -15.23
CA ALA A 50 -11.08 -27.11 -14.73
C ALA A 50 -10.92 -25.64 -14.37
N VAL A 51 -11.75 -24.78 -14.97
CA VAL A 51 -11.72 -23.32 -14.74
C VAL A 51 -13.12 -22.83 -14.39
N ARG A 52 -13.18 -21.95 -13.40
CA ARG A 52 -14.41 -21.26 -12.96
C ARG A 52 -14.13 -19.77 -12.82
N ARG A 53 -15.17 -18.97 -12.83
CA ARG A 53 -15.13 -17.54 -12.55
C ARG A 53 -16.25 -17.20 -11.58
N ASP A 54 -15.97 -16.40 -10.55
CA ASP A 54 -17.00 -15.95 -9.63
C ASP A 54 -17.75 -14.70 -10.16
N GLU A 55 -18.76 -14.27 -9.40
CA GLU A 55 -19.57 -13.10 -9.75
C GLU A 55 -18.78 -11.79 -9.71
N THR A 56 -17.70 -11.75 -8.92
CA THR A 56 -16.82 -10.57 -8.80
C THR A 56 -15.90 -10.45 -10.01
N GLY A 57 -15.51 -11.58 -10.61
CA GLY A 57 -14.62 -11.63 -11.77
C GLY A 57 -13.32 -12.38 -11.52
N ASN A 58 -13.10 -12.89 -10.30
CA ASN A 58 -11.93 -13.71 -9.99
C ASN A 58 -11.93 -15.00 -10.81
N VAL A 59 -10.74 -15.45 -11.19
CA VAL A 59 -10.55 -16.68 -11.96
C VAL A 59 -9.98 -17.78 -11.08
N PHE A 60 -10.59 -18.96 -11.13
CA PHE A 60 -10.19 -20.16 -10.38
C PHE A 60 -9.86 -21.29 -11.33
N ILE A 61 -8.67 -21.88 -11.19
CA ILE A 61 -8.21 -22.98 -12.04
C ILE A 61 -7.74 -24.11 -11.13
N LYS A 62 -8.20 -25.34 -11.41
CA LYS A 62 -7.79 -26.55 -10.66
C LYS A 62 -6.89 -27.43 -11.51
N LYS A 63 -5.85 -27.95 -10.87
CA LYS A 63 -4.95 -28.96 -11.41
C LYS A 63 -4.88 -30.15 -10.45
N PRO A 64 -5.15 -31.39 -10.91
CA PRO A 64 -5.02 -32.58 -10.08
C PRO A 64 -3.57 -32.79 -9.67
N ALA A 65 -3.37 -33.49 -8.54
CA ALA A 65 -2.06 -33.88 -8.06
C ALA A 65 -1.29 -34.71 -9.11
N THR A 66 0.03 -34.60 -9.06
CA THR A 66 0.92 -35.51 -9.81
C THR A 66 0.89 -36.90 -9.17
N PRO A 67 1.15 -37.99 -9.95
CA PRO A 67 1.10 -39.35 -9.45
C PRO A 67 1.96 -39.55 -8.19
N GLY A 68 1.35 -40.10 -7.14
CA GLY A 68 1.98 -40.32 -5.85
C GLY A 68 1.93 -39.14 -4.87
N MET A 69 1.29 -38.03 -5.27
CA MET A 69 1.15 -36.82 -4.43
C MET A 69 -0.32 -36.51 -4.07
N GLU A 70 -1.23 -37.44 -4.33
CA GLU A 70 -2.69 -37.24 -4.18
C GLU A 70 -3.13 -37.03 -2.72
N ASN A 71 -2.35 -37.54 -1.78
CA ASN A 71 -2.60 -37.42 -0.35
C ASN A 71 -1.99 -36.18 0.31
N ARG A 72 -1.39 -35.28 -0.45
CA ARG A 72 -0.83 -34.02 0.07
C ARG A 72 -1.94 -33.01 0.35
N LYS A 73 -1.66 -32.07 1.27
CA LYS A 73 -2.53 -30.92 1.48
C LYS A 73 -2.72 -30.16 0.16
N GLY A 74 -3.92 -29.65 -0.06
CA GLY A 74 -4.22 -28.82 -1.22
C GLY A 74 -3.56 -27.45 -1.10
N VAL A 75 -3.00 -26.94 -2.21
CA VAL A 75 -2.33 -25.65 -2.28
C VAL A 75 -3.09 -24.72 -3.21
N VAL A 76 -3.34 -23.50 -2.73
CA VAL A 76 -3.83 -22.38 -3.54
C VAL A 76 -2.64 -21.49 -3.90
N LEU A 77 -2.33 -21.36 -5.18
CA LEU A 77 -1.41 -20.33 -5.69
C LEU A 77 -2.23 -19.07 -5.97
N GLN A 78 -1.79 -17.92 -5.51
CA GLN A 78 -2.56 -16.70 -5.64
C GLN A 78 -1.73 -15.55 -6.19
N ALA A 79 -2.32 -14.83 -7.15
CA ALA A 79 -1.81 -13.60 -7.76
C ALA A 79 -2.98 -12.69 -8.15
N HIS A 80 -2.72 -11.41 -8.44
CA HIS A 80 -3.73 -10.54 -9.04
C HIS A 80 -3.49 -10.31 -10.54
N ILE A 81 -4.57 -10.01 -11.28
CA ILE A 81 -4.56 -9.89 -12.73
C ILE A 81 -4.17 -8.48 -13.17
N ASP A 82 -4.63 -7.48 -12.43
CA ASP A 82 -4.46 -6.08 -12.79
C ASP A 82 -3.04 -5.54 -12.56
N MET A 83 -2.78 -4.40 -13.14
CA MET A 83 -1.56 -3.64 -12.93
C MET A 83 -1.86 -2.15 -12.78
N VAL A 84 -0.99 -1.42 -12.07
CA VAL A 84 -1.06 0.05 -11.96
C VAL A 84 -0.69 0.71 -13.30
N PRO A 85 -1.56 1.56 -13.89
CA PRO A 85 -1.30 2.24 -15.15
C PRO A 85 -0.60 3.58 -14.94
N GLN A 86 0.73 3.61 -14.81
CA GLN A 86 1.53 4.83 -14.71
C GLN A 86 2.47 4.99 -15.89
N LYS A 87 2.65 6.22 -16.37
CA LYS A 87 3.57 6.55 -17.45
C LYS A 87 4.22 7.92 -17.25
N ASN A 88 5.35 8.15 -17.91
CA ASN A 88 5.93 9.49 -17.98
C ASN A 88 5.04 10.41 -18.81
N GLU A 89 5.06 11.72 -18.52
CA GLU A 89 4.18 12.72 -19.17
C GLU A 89 4.37 12.78 -20.68
N ASP A 90 5.59 12.58 -21.15
CA ASP A 90 5.97 12.58 -22.58
C ASP A 90 5.73 11.24 -23.28
N THR A 91 5.31 10.21 -22.56
CA THR A 91 5.06 8.87 -23.12
C THR A 91 3.65 8.80 -23.72
N VAL A 92 3.56 8.50 -25.00
CA VAL A 92 2.29 8.21 -25.68
C VAL A 92 1.96 6.74 -25.49
N HIS A 93 0.98 6.44 -24.65
CA HIS A 93 0.53 5.07 -24.32
C HIS A 93 -0.91 5.09 -23.79
N ASP A 94 -1.75 4.20 -24.27
CA ASP A 94 -3.11 3.94 -23.78
C ASP A 94 -3.15 2.55 -23.14
N PHE A 95 -3.10 2.49 -21.82
CA PHE A 95 -3.08 1.22 -21.08
C PHE A 95 -4.27 0.30 -21.33
N THR A 96 -5.36 0.81 -21.91
CA THR A 96 -6.53 -0.01 -22.25
C THR A 96 -6.43 -0.66 -23.63
N LYS A 97 -5.42 -0.30 -24.44
CA LYS A 97 -5.27 -0.75 -25.83
C LYS A 97 -3.86 -1.18 -26.20
N ASP A 98 -2.86 -0.49 -25.65
CA ASP A 98 -1.47 -0.71 -26.05
C ASP A 98 -0.79 -1.74 -25.16
N PRO A 99 -0.02 -2.67 -25.71
CA PRO A 99 0.77 -3.62 -24.95
C PRO A 99 1.92 -2.91 -24.24
N ILE A 100 2.29 -3.41 -23.06
CA ILE A 100 3.53 -3.02 -22.39
C ILE A 100 4.72 -3.42 -23.26
N GLN A 101 5.76 -2.57 -23.29
CA GLN A 101 6.99 -2.79 -24.06
C GLN A 101 8.16 -3.09 -23.12
N PRO A 102 8.27 -4.34 -22.60
CA PRO A 102 9.35 -4.71 -21.71
C PRO A 102 10.66 -4.86 -22.48
N TYR A 103 11.78 -4.48 -21.86
CA TYR A 103 13.12 -4.68 -22.40
C TYR A 103 14.12 -4.99 -21.30
N ILE A 104 15.28 -5.55 -21.70
CA ILE A 104 16.37 -5.89 -20.78
C ILE A 104 17.25 -4.66 -20.57
N ASP A 105 17.45 -4.30 -19.30
CA ASP A 105 18.38 -3.26 -18.86
C ASP A 105 19.40 -3.85 -17.87
N GLY A 106 20.49 -4.35 -18.37
CA GLY A 106 21.51 -5.04 -17.59
C GLY A 106 20.97 -6.30 -16.87
N GLU A 107 20.91 -6.26 -15.54
CA GLU A 107 20.38 -7.37 -14.70
C GLU A 107 18.85 -7.30 -14.51
N TRP A 108 18.19 -6.33 -15.15
CA TRP A 108 16.78 -6.05 -14.93
C TRP A 108 15.96 -6.17 -16.22
N VAL A 109 14.68 -6.47 -16.04
CA VAL A 109 13.64 -6.20 -17.05
C VAL A 109 12.85 -4.99 -16.56
N THR A 110 12.62 -4.04 -17.45
CA THR A 110 11.82 -2.82 -17.22
C THR A 110 10.95 -2.53 -18.44
N ALA A 111 10.15 -1.47 -18.42
CA ALA A 111 9.31 -1.07 -19.55
C ALA A 111 9.65 0.33 -20.06
N LYS A 112 9.32 0.59 -21.32
CA LYS A 112 9.66 1.85 -21.99
C LYS A 112 8.66 2.96 -21.61
N GLY A 113 8.99 3.73 -20.58
CA GLY A 113 8.24 4.93 -20.18
C GLY A 113 6.90 4.66 -19.50
N THR A 114 6.61 3.39 -19.15
CA THR A 114 5.41 2.97 -18.45
C THR A 114 5.77 2.07 -17.27
N THR A 115 4.85 1.83 -16.34
CA THR A 115 4.92 0.68 -15.43
C THR A 115 5.14 -0.60 -16.23
N LEU A 116 5.88 -1.56 -15.64
CA LEU A 116 6.18 -2.85 -16.26
C LEU A 116 5.03 -3.86 -16.05
N GLY A 117 4.35 -3.78 -14.90
CA GLY A 117 3.36 -4.78 -14.46
C GLY A 117 4.00 -6.09 -14.00
N ALA A 118 5.26 -6.05 -13.51
CA ALA A 118 5.89 -7.19 -12.85
C ALA A 118 5.17 -7.51 -11.53
N ASP A 119 4.70 -6.51 -10.85
CA ASP A 119 3.71 -6.51 -9.80
C ASP A 119 2.30 -6.54 -10.45
N ASN A 120 1.55 -7.61 -10.42
CA ASN A 120 1.88 -8.98 -10.01
C ASN A 120 1.97 -9.96 -11.22
N GLY A 121 2.39 -9.43 -12.39
CA GLY A 121 2.51 -10.21 -13.63
C GLY A 121 3.50 -11.36 -13.54
N ILE A 122 4.59 -11.22 -12.77
CA ILE A 122 5.55 -12.32 -12.54
C ILE A 122 4.92 -13.42 -11.66
N GLY A 123 4.19 -13.01 -10.60
CA GLY A 123 3.45 -13.96 -9.76
C GLY A 123 2.41 -14.73 -10.56
N MET A 124 1.61 -14.02 -11.35
CA MET A 124 0.62 -14.64 -12.25
C MET A 124 1.28 -15.57 -13.28
N ALA A 125 2.39 -15.16 -13.89
CA ALA A 125 3.16 -16.00 -14.81
C ALA A 125 3.67 -17.28 -14.13
N SER A 126 4.10 -17.23 -12.87
CA SER A 126 4.52 -18.38 -12.10
C SER A 126 3.38 -19.38 -11.87
N CYS A 127 2.19 -18.87 -11.56
CA CYS A 127 0.97 -19.69 -11.42
C CYS A 127 0.64 -20.43 -12.72
N LEU A 128 0.69 -19.73 -13.86
CA LEU A 128 0.45 -20.32 -15.18
C LEU A 128 1.55 -21.35 -15.55
N ALA A 129 2.81 -21.07 -15.21
CA ALA A 129 3.93 -21.98 -15.43
C ALA A 129 3.77 -23.30 -14.64
N VAL A 130 3.31 -23.23 -13.38
CA VAL A 130 2.98 -24.42 -12.57
C VAL A 130 1.84 -25.19 -13.19
N LEU A 131 0.78 -24.52 -13.65
CA LEU A 131 -0.35 -25.17 -14.31
C LEU A 131 0.06 -25.89 -15.61
N ALA A 132 0.95 -25.26 -16.40
CA ALA A 132 1.45 -25.81 -17.67
C ALA A 132 2.41 -26.99 -17.50
N SER A 133 3.16 -27.02 -16.41
CA SER A 133 4.23 -28.00 -16.19
C SER A 133 3.65 -29.44 -16.07
N LYS A 134 4.38 -30.39 -16.65
CA LYS A 134 4.14 -31.84 -16.52
C LYS A 134 5.21 -32.54 -15.69
N GLU A 135 6.22 -31.80 -15.23
CA GLU A 135 7.41 -32.36 -14.59
C GLU A 135 7.48 -32.02 -13.09
N ILE A 136 6.83 -30.93 -12.65
CA ILE A 136 6.82 -30.52 -11.25
C ILE A 136 5.98 -31.49 -10.42
N GLN A 137 6.56 -31.96 -9.32
CA GLN A 137 5.84 -32.76 -8.32
C GLN A 137 5.01 -31.86 -7.40
N HIS A 138 3.73 -32.14 -7.29
CA HIS A 138 2.81 -31.36 -6.45
C HIS A 138 1.57 -32.14 -6.05
N GLY A 139 0.99 -31.82 -4.91
CA GLY A 139 -0.34 -32.24 -4.50
C GLY A 139 -1.46 -31.56 -5.33
N PRO A 140 -2.72 -31.64 -4.91
CA PRO A 140 -3.81 -30.90 -5.56
C PRO A 140 -3.50 -29.39 -5.56
N ILE A 141 -3.62 -28.72 -6.72
CA ILE A 141 -3.41 -27.29 -6.88
C ILE A 141 -4.68 -26.59 -7.29
N GLU A 142 -4.95 -25.47 -6.68
CA GLU A 142 -5.85 -24.43 -7.14
C GLU A 142 -5.06 -23.17 -7.44
N VAL A 143 -5.45 -22.44 -8.46
CA VAL A 143 -4.93 -21.07 -8.74
C VAL A 143 -6.10 -20.12 -8.57
N LEU A 144 -5.90 -19.11 -7.74
CA LEU A 144 -6.78 -17.96 -7.56
C LEU A 144 -6.14 -16.73 -8.17
N LEU A 145 -6.75 -16.18 -9.21
CA LEU A 145 -6.35 -14.91 -9.81
C LEU A 145 -7.44 -13.87 -9.49
N THR A 146 -7.10 -12.89 -8.68
CA THR A 146 -8.00 -11.82 -8.26
C THR A 146 -7.97 -10.65 -9.22
N ILE A 147 -9.01 -9.84 -9.22
CA ILE A 147 -9.11 -8.60 -9.99
C ILE A 147 -9.00 -7.38 -9.08
N ASP A 148 -8.62 -6.23 -9.67
CA ASP A 148 -8.69 -4.90 -9.04
C ASP A 148 -7.98 -4.84 -7.67
N GLU A 149 -6.84 -5.50 -7.52
CA GLU A 149 -6.05 -5.44 -6.28
C GLU A 149 -5.57 -4.02 -6.02
N GLU A 150 -4.96 -3.41 -7.01
CA GLU A 150 -4.25 -2.14 -6.97
C GLU A 150 -5.16 -0.91 -6.75
N ALA A 151 -6.42 -1.00 -7.18
CA ALA A 151 -7.35 0.12 -7.07
C ALA A 151 -8.39 -0.04 -5.95
N GLY A 152 -8.54 -1.26 -5.38
CA GLY A 152 -9.53 -1.45 -4.34
C GLY A 152 -9.66 -2.85 -3.75
N MET A 153 -8.85 -3.82 -4.17
CA MET A 153 -8.92 -5.24 -3.72
C MET A 153 -10.33 -5.84 -3.92
N THR A 154 -11.03 -5.39 -4.96
CA THR A 154 -12.44 -5.76 -5.20
C THR A 154 -12.59 -7.27 -5.32
N GLY A 155 -11.66 -7.95 -5.98
CA GLY A 155 -11.62 -9.39 -6.13
C GLY A 155 -11.54 -10.10 -4.77
N ALA A 156 -10.61 -9.71 -3.94
CA ALA A 156 -10.42 -10.32 -2.61
C ALA A 156 -11.59 -10.05 -1.67
N PHE A 157 -12.16 -8.83 -1.69
CA PHE A 157 -13.38 -8.51 -0.92
C PHE A 157 -14.58 -9.34 -1.34
N GLY A 158 -14.69 -9.65 -2.63
CA GLY A 158 -15.79 -10.42 -3.20
C GLY A 158 -15.68 -11.95 -3.01
N LEU A 159 -14.51 -12.44 -2.59
CA LEU A 159 -14.28 -13.88 -2.41
C LEU A 159 -15.17 -14.44 -1.30
N LYS A 160 -15.94 -15.47 -1.64
CA LYS A 160 -16.86 -16.16 -0.72
C LYS A 160 -16.30 -17.54 -0.32
N GLU A 161 -16.81 -18.07 0.78
CA GLU A 161 -16.57 -19.47 1.18
C GLU A 161 -16.97 -20.46 0.09
N GLY A 162 -16.31 -21.64 0.06
CA GLY A 162 -16.65 -22.75 -0.86
C GLY A 162 -16.09 -22.62 -2.27
N TRP A 163 -15.35 -21.55 -2.59
CA TRP A 163 -14.65 -21.42 -3.87
C TRP A 163 -13.30 -22.13 -3.89
N LEU A 164 -12.62 -22.18 -2.75
CA LEU A 164 -11.33 -22.83 -2.57
C LEU A 164 -11.47 -24.02 -1.61
N GLU A 165 -10.69 -25.06 -1.87
CA GLU A 165 -10.63 -26.30 -1.07
C GLU A 165 -9.23 -26.52 -0.46
N GLY A 166 -8.24 -25.72 -0.88
CA GLY A 166 -6.86 -25.85 -0.42
C GLY A 166 -6.68 -25.52 1.04
N ASP A 167 -5.77 -26.20 1.69
CA ASP A 167 -5.40 -26.01 3.10
C ASP A 167 -4.35 -24.91 3.27
N ILE A 168 -3.55 -24.64 2.23
CA ILE A 168 -2.40 -23.73 2.20
C ILE A 168 -2.56 -22.75 1.05
N LEU A 169 -2.23 -21.47 1.28
CA LEU A 169 -2.18 -20.45 0.23
C LEU A 169 -0.78 -19.89 0.11
N LEU A 170 -0.26 -19.91 -1.11
CA LEU A 170 1.00 -19.29 -1.51
C LEU A 170 0.68 -18.04 -2.32
N ASN A 171 0.76 -16.88 -1.67
CA ASN A 171 0.62 -15.59 -2.34
C ASN A 171 1.96 -15.24 -3.00
N THR A 172 1.90 -14.71 -4.22
CA THR A 172 3.09 -14.42 -5.04
C THR A 172 3.31 -12.92 -5.25
N ASP A 173 2.81 -12.12 -4.32
CA ASP A 173 2.73 -10.66 -4.44
C ASP A 173 3.80 -9.92 -3.62
N SER A 174 4.85 -10.60 -3.20
CA SER A 174 5.98 -9.99 -2.53
C SER A 174 7.07 -9.60 -3.51
N GLU A 175 7.78 -8.51 -3.19
CA GLU A 175 8.66 -7.80 -4.10
C GLU A 175 10.15 -7.85 -3.71
N GLN A 176 10.52 -8.74 -2.81
CA GLN A 176 11.90 -8.86 -2.35
C GLN A 176 12.30 -10.31 -2.17
N GLU A 177 13.23 -10.78 -3.03
CA GLU A 177 13.86 -12.07 -2.86
C GLU A 177 14.58 -12.16 -1.50
N GLY A 178 14.53 -13.34 -0.86
CA GLY A 178 15.08 -13.56 0.47
C GLY A 178 14.17 -13.18 1.63
N GLU A 179 13.00 -12.62 1.34
CA GLU A 179 11.96 -12.33 2.31
C GLU A 179 10.74 -13.24 2.14
N VAL A 180 10.15 -13.64 3.26
CA VAL A 180 8.88 -14.36 3.30
C VAL A 180 7.95 -13.66 4.28
N TYR A 181 6.77 -13.29 3.81
CA TYR A 181 5.79 -12.60 4.62
C TYR A 181 4.78 -13.58 5.20
N MET A 182 4.50 -13.43 6.50
CA MET A 182 3.56 -14.26 7.26
C MET A 182 2.50 -13.43 7.99
N GLY A 183 2.36 -12.17 7.61
CA GLY A 183 1.38 -11.26 8.21
C GLY A 183 1.35 -9.92 7.51
N CYS A 184 0.20 -9.24 7.60
CA CYS A 184 0.02 -7.90 7.07
C CYS A 184 -0.96 -7.08 7.92
N ALA A 185 -0.86 -5.75 7.86
CA ALA A 185 -1.81 -4.88 8.51
C ALA A 185 -3.14 -4.81 7.73
N GLY A 186 -4.23 -4.83 8.47
CA GLY A 186 -5.50 -4.30 8.03
C GLY A 186 -5.53 -2.78 8.13
N GLY A 187 -6.62 -2.16 7.71
CA GLY A 187 -6.77 -0.72 7.80
C GLY A 187 -8.20 -0.25 7.71
N VAL A 188 -8.39 1.04 7.97
CA VAL A 188 -9.65 1.76 7.76
C VAL A 188 -9.37 3.24 7.54
N ASN A 189 -10.09 3.83 6.59
CA ASN A 189 -10.08 5.27 6.38
C ASN A 189 -10.90 5.95 7.48
N ALA A 190 -10.40 7.06 7.99
CA ALA A 190 -11.12 7.91 8.94
C ALA A 190 -11.13 9.35 8.41
N GLU A 191 -12.29 9.86 8.05
CA GLU A 191 -12.46 11.23 7.58
C GLU A 191 -13.20 12.06 8.63
N PHE A 192 -12.49 13.04 9.20
CA PHE A 192 -13.14 14.08 9.99
C PHE A 192 -13.69 15.17 9.06
N THR A 193 -14.90 15.62 9.36
CA THR A 193 -15.50 16.80 8.77
C THR A 193 -15.80 17.81 9.86
N PHE A 194 -15.11 18.94 9.84
CA PHE A 194 -15.33 20.08 10.71
C PHE A 194 -16.22 21.08 9.98
N SER A 195 -17.43 21.31 10.44
CA SER A 195 -18.23 22.46 10.01
C SER A 195 -17.55 23.74 10.50
N ILE A 196 -17.33 24.68 9.58
CA ILE A 196 -16.64 25.93 9.88
C ILE A 196 -17.58 27.13 9.73
N GLU A 197 -17.46 28.06 10.68
CA GLU A 197 -18.09 29.37 10.63
C GLU A 197 -17.02 30.39 10.27
N ARG A 198 -17.40 31.37 9.47
CA ARG A 198 -16.52 32.44 9.02
C ARG A 198 -17.04 33.78 9.47
N GLU A 199 -16.13 34.72 9.62
CA GLU A 199 -16.38 36.11 9.95
C GLU A 199 -15.52 37.04 9.09
N ALA A 200 -15.94 38.31 8.95
CA ALA A 200 -15.17 39.30 8.22
C ALA A 200 -13.78 39.47 8.82
N ILE A 201 -12.76 39.70 7.97
CA ILE A 201 -11.41 39.98 8.41
C ILE A 201 -11.41 41.25 9.27
N PRO A 202 -10.86 41.23 10.49
CA PRO A 202 -10.78 42.41 11.32
C PRO A 202 -9.93 43.52 10.68
N THR A 203 -10.29 44.76 10.92
CA THR A 203 -9.54 45.89 10.38
C THR A 203 -8.07 45.92 10.89
N GLY A 204 -7.13 46.20 9.99
CA GLY A 204 -5.67 46.22 10.32
C GLY A 204 -5.00 44.86 10.29
N TYR A 205 -5.71 43.81 9.83
CA TYR A 205 -5.11 42.50 9.59
C TYR A 205 -4.53 42.40 8.18
N VAL A 206 -3.42 41.67 8.07
CA VAL A 206 -2.73 41.36 6.83
C VAL A 206 -2.62 39.85 6.65
N GLY A 207 -2.56 39.41 5.40
CA GLY A 207 -2.46 37.99 5.07
C GLY A 207 -1.02 37.48 5.02
N ARG A 208 -0.83 36.28 5.54
CA ARG A 208 0.41 35.51 5.40
C ARG A 208 0.08 34.06 5.07
N GLN A 209 0.99 33.43 4.33
CA GLN A 209 0.98 32.00 4.13
C GLN A 209 2.19 31.40 4.81
N LEU A 210 1.94 30.50 5.77
CA LEU A 210 2.97 29.67 6.38
C LEU A 210 3.12 28.42 5.53
N ILE A 211 4.35 28.12 5.13
CA ILE A 211 4.70 27.00 4.27
C ILE A 211 5.74 26.14 4.99
N LEU A 212 5.48 24.87 5.13
CA LEU A 212 6.43 23.87 5.58
C LEU A 212 6.58 22.83 4.48
N LYS A 213 7.79 22.56 4.01
CA LYS A 213 8.07 21.61 2.94
C LYS A 213 9.47 21.01 3.03
N GLY A 214 9.80 20.11 2.09
CA GLY A 214 11.09 19.45 2.04
C GLY A 214 11.22 18.23 2.96
N LEU A 215 10.10 17.75 3.54
CA LEU A 215 10.10 16.49 4.28
C LEU A 215 10.22 15.29 3.32
N LYS A 216 10.75 14.16 3.82
CA LYS A 216 10.90 12.94 3.02
C LYS A 216 9.56 12.37 2.60
N GLY A 217 8.56 12.41 3.49
CA GLY A 217 7.32 11.69 3.28
C GLY A 217 7.55 10.17 3.30
N GLY A 218 6.75 9.43 2.54
CA GLY A 218 6.85 7.96 2.41
C GLY A 218 5.52 7.26 2.62
N HIS A 219 5.56 5.94 2.58
CA HIS A 219 4.38 5.12 2.77
C HIS A 219 3.90 5.14 4.23
N SER A 220 2.61 5.37 4.45
CA SER A 220 2.04 5.52 5.80
C SER A 220 2.06 4.25 6.66
N GLY A 221 2.45 3.13 6.09
CA GLY A 221 2.67 1.87 6.79
C GLY A 221 4.16 1.56 6.92
N CYS A 222 4.82 1.26 5.80
CA CYS A 222 6.21 0.80 5.77
C CYS A 222 7.21 1.81 6.35
N ASP A 223 6.93 3.11 6.25
CA ASP A 223 7.82 4.17 6.71
C ASP A 223 7.38 4.86 8.01
N ILE A 224 6.22 4.49 8.56
CA ILE A 224 5.61 5.21 9.70
C ILE A 224 6.48 5.21 10.98
N HIS A 225 7.32 4.20 11.14
CA HIS A 225 8.22 4.02 12.28
C HIS A 225 9.60 4.64 12.10
N THR A 226 9.89 5.21 10.92
CA THR A 226 11.25 5.66 10.57
C THR A 226 11.58 7.07 11.07
N GLY A 227 10.71 7.68 11.88
CA GLY A 227 10.92 9.01 12.48
C GLY A 227 10.73 10.16 11.51
N ARG A 228 10.06 9.94 10.37
CA ARG A 228 9.75 10.99 9.38
C ARG A 228 8.73 11.99 9.93
N GLY A 229 8.91 13.25 9.57
CA GLY A 229 8.00 14.33 9.93
C GLY A 229 6.67 14.24 9.17
N ASN A 230 5.56 14.55 9.85
CA ASN A 230 4.25 14.74 9.23
C ASN A 230 3.96 16.23 9.15
N ALA A 231 3.97 16.82 7.96
CA ALA A 231 3.84 18.27 7.77
C ALA A 231 2.55 18.83 8.38
N ASN A 232 1.44 18.09 8.31
CA ASN A 232 0.15 18.49 8.88
C ASN A 232 0.24 18.64 10.40
N LYS A 233 0.86 17.66 11.06
CA LYS A 233 1.03 17.66 12.52
C LYS A 233 2.00 18.73 12.99
N LEU A 234 3.10 18.93 12.25
CA LEU A 234 4.08 19.97 12.58
C LEU A 234 3.45 21.36 12.46
N MET A 235 2.67 21.62 11.43
CA MET A 235 1.98 22.89 11.29
C MET A 235 0.89 23.09 12.35
N ALA A 236 0.15 22.04 12.69
CA ALA A 236 -0.84 22.09 13.76
C ALA A 236 -0.21 22.44 15.11
N ARG A 237 0.98 21.86 15.42
CA ARG A 237 1.74 22.17 16.63
C ARG A 237 2.14 23.65 16.70
N PHE A 238 2.58 24.24 15.60
CA PHE A 238 2.89 25.67 15.56
C PHE A 238 1.66 26.52 15.84
N LEU A 239 0.55 26.24 15.16
CA LEU A 239 -0.72 26.98 15.36
C LEU A 239 -1.23 26.86 16.80
N ALA A 240 -1.19 25.65 17.37
CA ALA A 240 -1.63 25.42 18.75
C ALA A 240 -0.81 26.20 19.78
N GLY A 241 0.49 26.37 19.51
CA GLY A 241 1.39 27.11 20.40
C GLY A 241 1.29 28.64 20.29
N HIS A 242 1.02 29.17 19.09
CA HIS A 242 1.23 30.59 18.81
C HIS A 242 0.03 31.35 18.27
N ALA A 243 -1.03 30.66 17.81
CA ALA A 243 -2.16 31.35 17.18
C ALA A 243 -2.88 32.36 18.11
N LYS A 244 -2.96 32.05 19.40
CA LYS A 244 -3.62 32.92 20.39
C LYS A 244 -2.82 34.17 20.70
N GLU A 245 -1.50 34.03 20.95
CA GLU A 245 -0.65 35.19 21.33
C GLU A 245 -0.47 36.16 20.17
N LEU A 246 -0.44 35.67 18.93
CA LEU A 246 -0.33 36.46 17.70
C LEU A 246 -1.68 37.03 17.21
N ASP A 247 -2.78 36.74 17.90
CA ASP A 247 -4.15 36.99 17.44
C ASP A 247 -4.39 36.54 15.98
N LEU A 248 -3.81 35.38 15.65
CA LEU A 248 -3.82 34.82 14.31
C LEU A 248 -5.17 34.16 14.00
N ARG A 249 -5.69 34.47 12.82
CA ARG A 249 -6.96 33.94 12.30
C ARG A 249 -6.71 33.06 11.09
N LEU A 250 -7.20 31.82 11.15
CA LEU A 250 -7.06 30.85 10.08
C LEU A 250 -8.02 31.17 8.92
N VAL A 251 -7.49 31.17 7.71
CA VAL A 251 -8.25 31.29 6.46
C VAL A 251 -8.40 29.94 5.78
N GLU A 252 -7.28 29.23 5.63
CA GLU A 252 -7.17 27.96 4.93
C GLU A 252 -6.04 27.11 5.54
N PHE A 253 -6.30 25.79 5.63
CA PHE A 253 -5.28 24.79 5.89
C PHE A 253 -5.33 23.75 4.78
N ARG A 254 -4.18 23.49 4.14
CA ARG A 254 -4.01 22.50 3.09
C ARG A 254 -2.72 21.73 3.31
N GLY A 255 -2.77 20.37 3.27
CA GLY A 255 -1.55 19.56 3.37
C GLY A 255 -1.78 18.11 3.03
N GLY A 256 -0.77 17.50 2.42
CA GLY A 256 -0.84 16.14 1.90
C GLY A 256 -1.73 16.01 0.66
N SER A 257 -1.59 14.89 -0.05
CA SER A 257 -2.37 14.58 -1.25
C SER A 257 -2.98 13.17 -1.22
N LEU A 258 -2.38 12.25 -0.48
CA LEU A 258 -2.80 10.85 -0.39
C LEU A 258 -2.87 10.42 1.08
N ARG A 259 -3.96 9.69 1.45
CA ARG A 259 -4.13 9.18 2.81
C ARG A 259 -3.09 8.16 3.24
N ASN A 260 -2.58 7.40 2.28
CA ASN A 260 -1.57 6.36 2.48
C ASN A 260 -0.12 6.86 2.34
N ALA A 261 0.08 8.19 2.23
CA ALA A 261 1.38 8.82 2.24
C ALA A 261 1.55 9.72 3.47
N ILE A 262 2.76 9.76 4.04
CA ILE A 262 3.13 10.71 5.09
C ILE A 262 3.26 12.09 4.44
N PRO A 263 2.51 13.13 4.87
CA PRO A 263 2.52 14.45 4.25
C PRO A 263 3.90 15.10 4.29
N ARG A 264 4.39 15.52 3.13
CA ARG A 264 5.69 16.16 2.95
C ARG A 264 5.62 17.68 3.07
N GLU A 265 4.43 18.23 2.88
CA GLU A 265 4.18 19.68 2.77
C GLU A 265 2.87 20.04 3.43
N ALA A 266 2.85 21.22 4.04
CA ALA A 266 1.63 21.87 4.55
C ALA A 266 1.68 23.37 4.29
N PHE A 267 0.52 23.93 3.96
CA PHE A 267 0.30 25.31 3.61
C PHE A 267 -0.86 25.86 4.44
N VAL A 268 -0.59 26.91 5.20
CA VAL A 268 -1.60 27.54 6.06
C VAL A 268 -1.70 29.01 5.75
N THR A 269 -2.84 29.45 5.27
CA THR A 269 -3.14 30.88 5.05
C THR A 269 -3.79 31.45 6.30
N VAL A 270 -3.27 32.55 6.79
CA VAL A 270 -3.69 33.21 8.02
C VAL A 270 -3.82 34.72 7.80
N ALA A 271 -4.69 35.34 8.61
CA ALA A 271 -4.75 36.78 8.83
C ALA A 271 -4.26 37.09 10.25
N LEU A 272 -3.49 38.15 10.44
CA LEU A 272 -3.06 38.62 11.75
C LEU A 272 -2.86 40.14 11.75
N PRO A 273 -2.90 40.79 12.93
CA PRO A 273 -2.57 42.23 13.03
C PRO A 273 -1.23 42.52 12.40
N GLU A 274 -1.11 43.58 11.59
CA GLU A 274 0.12 43.93 10.88
C GLU A 274 1.31 44.08 11.85
N GLN A 275 1.06 44.61 13.04
CA GLN A 275 2.08 44.78 14.11
C GLN A 275 2.70 43.47 14.61
N HIS A 276 2.02 42.32 14.46
CA HIS A 276 2.52 41.01 14.89
C HIS A 276 3.26 40.23 13.78
N VAL A 277 3.38 40.80 12.58
CA VAL A 277 4.09 40.14 11.47
C VAL A 277 5.54 39.83 11.81
N ALA A 278 6.29 40.79 12.35
CA ALA A 278 7.69 40.58 12.71
C ALA A 278 7.87 39.55 13.83
N GLU A 279 6.91 39.49 14.76
CA GLU A 279 6.88 38.48 15.82
C GLU A 279 6.60 37.07 15.23
N LEU A 280 5.62 36.95 14.33
CA LEU A 280 5.34 35.71 13.59
C LEU A 280 6.58 35.21 12.85
N GLU A 281 7.29 36.08 12.11
CA GLU A 281 8.55 35.74 11.42
C GLU A 281 9.60 35.18 12.39
N THR A 282 9.78 35.83 13.54
CA THR A 282 10.72 35.41 14.56
C THR A 282 10.35 34.04 15.15
N LEU A 283 9.09 33.86 15.51
CA LEU A 283 8.58 32.59 16.09
C LEU A 283 8.64 31.46 15.08
N PHE A 284 8.27 31.71 13.83
CA PHE A 284 8.31 30.69 12.79
C PHE A 284 9.72 30.25 12.42
N HIS A 285 10.68 31.23 12.43
CA HIS A 285 12.09 30.89 12.26
C HIS A 285 12.63 30.05 13.44
N ARG A 286 12.32 30.43 14.68
CA ARG A 286 12.70 29.63 15.88
C ARG A 286 12.09 28.23 15.83
N TYR A 287 10.88 28.15 15.39
CA TYR A 287 10.21 26.85 15.21
C TYR A 287 10.93 25.98 14.17
N THR A 288 11.40 26.57 13.08
CA THR A 288 12.20 25.86 12.07
C THR A 288 13.49 25.29 12.68
N GLU A 289 14.20 26.07 13.46
CA GLU A 289 15.43 25.59 14.11
C GLU A 289 15.15 24.50 15.15
N LEU A 290 14.02 24.60 15.86
CA LEU A 290 13.54 23.54 16.74
C LEU A 290 13.27 22.24 15.96
N LEU A 291 12.56 22.32 14.84
CA LEU A 291 12.27 21.14 14.00
C LEU A 291 13.55 20.52 13.42
N LYS A 292 14.52 21.34 13.00
CA LYS A 292 15.83 20.84 12.55
C LYS A 292 16.58 20.12 13.67
N ALA A 293 16.51 20.62 14.89
CA ALA A 293 17.12 19.96 16.04
C ALA A 293 16.45 18.62 16.38
N GLU A 294 15.12 18.55 16.28
CA GLU A 294 14.34 17.32 16.57
C GLU A 294 14.44 16.28 15.46
N LEU A 295 14.35 16.70 14.19
CA LEU A 295 14.14 15.83 13.03
C LEU A 295 15.31 15.83 12.03
N GLY A 296 16.29 16.69 12.18
CA GLY A 296 17.29 16.98 11.14
C GLY A 296 18.18 15.82 10.73
N LYS A 297 18.25 14.74 11.53
CA LYS A 297 18.94 13.51 11.13
C LYS A 297 18.16 12.73 10.05
N VAL A 298 16.83 12.84 10.06
CA VAL A 298 15.93 12.20 9.11
C VAL A 298 15.51 13.18 8.03
N GLU A 299 15.10 14.40 8.42
CA GLU A 299 14.53 15.42 7.54
C GLU A 299 15.57 16.48 7.14
N THR A 300 16.55 16.07 6.32
CA THR A 300 17.70 16.92 5.94
C THR A 300 17.35 18.11 5.04
N HIS A 301 16.18 18.09 4.39
CA HIS A 301 15.74 19.15 3.47
C HIS A 301 14.55 19.97 3.98
N LEU A 302 14.21 19.82 5.28
CA LEU A 302 13.13 20.56 5.90
C LEU A 302 13.40 22.06 5.81
N VAL A 303 12.44 22.79 5.24
CA VAL A 303 12.44 24.24 5.10
C VAL A 303 11.06 24.81 5.42
N THR A 304 11.05 26.05 5.93
CA THR A 304 9.82 26.81 6.14
C THR A 304 9.94 28.17 5.47
N PHE A 305 8.80 28.68 5.01
CA PHE A 305 8.69 29.99 4.39
C PHE A 305 7.49 30.72 4.94
N LEU A 306 7.59 32.03 5.01
CA LEU A 306 6.49 32.94 5.28
C LEU A 306 6.35 33.89 4.09
N GLU A 307 5.22 33.84 3.43
CA GLU A 307 4.95 34.66 2.25
C GLU A 307 3.78 35.59 2.50
N ALA A 308 3.83 36.83 1.93
CA ALA A 308 2.67 37.68 1.90
C ALA A 308 1.56 37.05 1.05
N LYS A 309 0.34 37.09 1.55
CA LYS A 309 -0.82 36.52 0.86
C LYS A 309 -1.95 37.53 0.80
N GLU A 310 -2.46 37.77 -0.38
CA GLU A 310 -3.69 38.54 -0.53
C GLU A 310 -4.86 37.74 0.08
N LEU A 311 -5.60 38.40 0.97
CA LEU A 311 -6.76 37.82 1.61
C LEU A 311 -8.03 38.10 0.81
N GLN A 312 -8.92 37.11 0.75
CA GLN A 312 -10.28 37.30 0.33
C GLN A 312 -11.08 37.99 1.48
N SER A 313 -12.34 37.74 1.66
CA SER A 313 -13.20 38.51 2.54
C SER A 313 -13.32 38.00 3.97
N GLU A 314 -12.93 36.73 4.27
CA GLU A 314 -13.33 36.06 5.51
C GLU A 314 -12.21 35.20 6.12
N VAL A 315 -12.29 35.07 7.44
CA VAL A 315 -11.48 34.14 8.26
C VAL A 315 -12.38 33.20 9.05
N LEU A 316 -11.84 32.12 9.59
CA LEU A 316 -12.57 31.27 10.53
C LEU A 316 -12.87 32.07 11.81
N THR A 317 -14.07 31.85 12.40
CA THR A 317 -14.34 32.36 13.75
C THR A 317 -13.35 31.80 14.75
N ALA A 318 -13.02 32.56 15.80
CA ALA A 318 -12.09 32.12 16.84
C ALA A 318 -12.50 30.77 17.45
N HIS A 319 -13.80 30.52 17.65
CA HIS A 319 -14.33 29.27 18.18
C HIS A 319 -14.08 28.10 17.26
N THR A 320 -14.39 28.24 15.97
CA THR A 320 -14.15 27.19 14.95
C THR A 320 -12.65 26.87 14.85
N GLN A 321 -11.81 27.88 14.75
CA GLN A 321 -10.37 27.71 14.68
C GLN A 321 -9.81 26.98 15.90
N GLN A 322 -10.20 27.41 17.10
CA GLN A 322 -9.73 26.79 18.35
C GLN A 322 -10.07 25.29 18.40
N ARG A 323 -11.31 24.93 18.05
CA ARG A 323 -11.74 23.53 18.02
C ARG A 323 -10.95 22.72 17.01
N PHE A 324 -10.82 23.21 15.79
CA PHE A 324 -10.10 22.53 14.71
C PHE A 324 -8.62 22.34 15.05
N VAL A 325 -7.93 23.40 15.46
CA VAL A 325 -6.49 23.35 15.77
C VAL A 325 -6.23 22.46 16.99
N ALA A 326 -7.06 22.54 18.03
CA ALA A 326 -6.94 21.67 19.19
C ALA A 326 -7.15 20.18 18.83
N ALA A 327 -8.18 19.87 18.03
CA ALA A 327 -8.45 18.52 17.58
C ALA A 327 -7.31 17.98 16.72
N LEU A 328 -6.83 18.75 15.74
CA LEU A 328 -5.74 18.33 14.85
C LEU A 328 -4.43 18.14 15.62
N ASN A 329 -4.11 19.01 16.58
CA ASN A 329 -2.93 18.87 17.43
C ASN A 329 -3.00 17.65 18.35
N THR A 330 -4.19 17.36 18.92
CA THR A 330 -4.45 16.21 19.82
C THR A 330 -4.56 14.88 19.05
N CYS A 331 -5.03 14.90 17.80
CA CYS A 331 -5.18 13.71 16.99
C CYS A 331 -3.87 12.89 16.99
N PRO A 332 -3.89 11.61 17.39
CA PRO A 332 -2.69 10.78 17.34
C PRO A 332 -2.16 10.68 15.91
N ASN A 333 -0.87 10.44 15.78
CA ASN A 333 -0.21 10.24 14.49
C ASN A 333 1.09 9.45 14.68
N GLY A 334 1.43 8.62 13.71
CA GLY A 334 2.62 7.77 13.78
C GLY A 334 2.31 6.41 14.41
N VAL A 335 3.33 5.80 15.00
CA VAL A 335 3.20 4.51 15.70
C VAL A 335 2.40 4.70 16.99
N ILE A 336 1.33 3.91 17.13
CA ILE A 336 0.51 3.85 18.34
C ILE A 336 1.01 2.69 19.24
N ARG A 337 1.32 1.54 18.63
CA ARG A 337 1.85 0.37 19.32
C ARG A 337 2.81 -0.40 18.43
N MET A 338 3.89 -0.91 19.02
CA MET A 338 4.77 -1.90 18.42
C MET A 338 4.27 -3.31 18.73
N SER A 339 4.61 -4.28 17.88
CA SER A 339 4.29 -5.69 18.14
C SER A 339 5.09 -6.22 19.33
N ASP A 340 4.41 -6.93 20.23
CA ASP A 340 5.08 -7.66 21.32
C ASP A 340 5.63 -9.01 20.82
N ASP A 341 5.05 -9.56 19.75
CA ASP A 341 5.41 -10.88 19.22
C ASP A 341 6.63 -10.82 18.31
N ILE A 342 6.83 -9.72 17.57
CA ILE A 342 7.89 -9.57 16.58
C ILE A 342 8.62 -8.25 16.76
N ALA A 343 9.89 -8.32 17.14
CA ALA A 343 10.72 -7.14 17.38
C ALA A 343 10.85 -6.26 16.12
N GLY A 344 10.68 -4.94 16.30
CA GLY A 344 10.83 -3.96 15.22
C GLY A 344 9.60 -3.81 14.31
N VAL A 345 8.57 -4.62 14.49
CA VAL A 345 7.33 -4.54 13.70
C VAL A 345 6.32 -3.62 14.36
N VAL A 346 5.71 -2.74 13.57
CA VAL A 346 4.60 -1.89 14.02
C VAL A 346 3.33 -2.73 14.08
N GLU A 347 2.65 -2.75 15.23
CA GLU A 347 1.33 -3.38 15.35
C GLU A 347 0.23 -2.44 14.87
N THR A 348 0.18 -1.21 15.41
CA THR A 348 -0.89 -0.26 15.16
C THR A 348 -0.33 1.14 14.92
N SER A 349 -0.85 1.84 13.92
CA SER A 349 -0.46 3.19 13.56
C SER A 349 -1.62 4.02 13.03
N LEU A 350 -1.42 5.34 13.02
CA LEU A 350 -2.32 6.32 12.40
C LEU A 350 -1.50 7.32 11.59
N ASN A 351 -1.95 7.63 10.38
CA ASN A 351 -1.40 8.69 9.55
C ASN A 351 -2.45 9.78 9.31
N VAL A 352 -2.17 11.00 9.73
CA VAL A 352 -2.95 12.20 9.34
C VAL A 352 -2.50 12.62 7.95
N GLY A 353 -3.15 12.07 6.92
CA GLY A 353 -2.67 12.12 5.54
C GLY A 353 -2.99 13.40 4.79
N VAL A 354 -4.27 13.80 4.76
CA VAL A 354 -4.72 14.93 3.93
C VAL A 354 -5.55 15.90 4.73
N ILE A 355 -5.31 17.18 4.55
CA ILE A 355 -6.16 18.26 5.05
C ILE A 355 -6.58 19.14 3.89
N THR A 356 -7.88 19.42 3.79
CA THR A 356 -8.46 20.29 2.76
C THR A 356 -9.48 21.21 3.39
N THR A 357 -9.35 22.51 3.13
CA THR A 357 -10.34 23.52 3.50
C THR A 357 -11.25 23.80 2.31
N GLU A 358 -12.54 23.62 2.51
CA GLU A 358 -13.60 23.98 1.58
C GLU A 358 -14.34 25.24 2.09
N ALA A 359 -15.36 25.70 1.37
CA ALA A 359 -16.06 26.94 1.73
C ALA A 359 -16.62 26.94 3.16
N ASN A 360 -17.25 25.85 3.57
CA ASN A 360 -17.98 25.72 4.85
C ASN A 360 -17.51 24.56 5.73
N LYS A 361 -16.43 23.87 5.36
CA LYS A 361 -15.90 22.74 6.11
C LYS A 361 -14.41 22.56 5.93
N ILE A 362 -13.77 21.91 6.90
CA ILE A 362 -12.41 21.38 6.78
C ILE A 362 -12.51 19.87 6.90
N LYS A 363 -11.91 19.17 5.96
CA LYS A 363 -11.78 17.73 5.96
C LYS A 363 -10.37 17.30 6.38
N VAL A 364 -10.28 16.30 7.24
CA VAL A 364 -9.02 15.66 7.64
C VAL A 364 -9.14 14.18 7.38
N LEU A 365 -8.37 13.67 6.42
CA LEU A 365 -8.38 12.28 6.01
C LEU A 365 -7.19 11.55 6.64
N CYS A 366 -7.50 10.56 7.46
CA CYS A 366 -6.56 9.72 8.16
C CYS A 366 -6.63 8.27 7.67
N LEU A 367 -5.55 7.52 7.87
CA LEU A 367 -5.52 6.08 7.64
C LEU A 367 -5.02 5.38 8.91
N ILE A 368 -5.87 4.54 9.48
CA ILE A 368 -5.53 3.63 10.57
C ILE A 368 -5.00 2.34 9.96
N ARG A 369 -3.91 1.78 10.53
CA ARG A 369 -3.40 0.44 10.19
C ARG A 369 -3.18 -0.36 11.46
N SER A 370 -3.50 -1.65 11.42
CA SER A 370 -3.22 -2.56 12.53
C SER A 370 -3.10 -4.00 12.07
N LEU A 371 -2.18 -4.75 12.68
CA LEU A 371 -2.08 -6.22 12.52
C LEU A 371 -3.24 -6.93 13.24
N MET A 372 -3.92 -6.24 14.16
CA MET A 372 -4.99 -6.77 14.98
C MET A 372 -6.25 -5.91 14.88
N ASP A 373 -7.40 -6.55 14.67
CA ASP A 373 -8.67 -5.84 14.63
C ASP A 373 -8.97 -5.08 15.94
N SER A 374 -8.59 -5.63 17.09
CA SER A 374 -8.76 -4.95 18.38
C SER A 374 -7.94 -3.65 18.48
N GLY A 375 -6.71 -3.63 17.94
CA GLY A 375 -5.88 -2.42 17.88
C GLY A 375 -6.47 -1.37 16.93
N ARG A 376 -7.00 -1.80 15.78
CA ARG A 376 -7.74 -0.93 14.87
C ARG A 376 -8.96 -0.30 15.54
N HIS A 377 -9.82 -1.12 16.18
CA HIS A 377 -11.01 -0.64 16.89
C HIS A 377 -10.66 0.31 18.04
N GLN A 378 -9.54 0.09 18.74
CA GLN A 378 -9.08 1.04 19.76
C GLN A 378 -8.84 2.43 19.18
N VAL A 379 -8.14 2.52 18.05
CA VAL A 379 -7.86 3.81 17.40
C VAL A 379 -9.14 4.42 16.83
N GLU A 380 -10.02 3.63 16.21
CA GLU A 380 -11.35 4.10 15.80
C GLU A 380 -12.10 4.76 16.97
N GLY A 381 -12.13 4.11 18.13
CA GLY A 381 -12.75 4.65 19.36
C GLY A 381 -12.09 5.94 19.86
N MET A 382 -10.76 6.06 19.76
CA MET A 382 -10.05 7.30 20.08
C MET A 382 -10.48 8.44 19.13
N LEU A 383 -10.56 8.18 17.83
CA LEU A 383 -10.97 9.17 16.84
C LEU A 383 -12.45 9.56 17.00
N GLN A 384 -13.33 8.61 17.32
CA GLN A 384 -14.73 8.89 17.64
C GLN A 384 -14.88 9.82 18.85
N SER A 385 -14.12 9.55 19.91
CA SER A 385 -14.10 10.41 21.11
C SER A 385 -13.56 11.81 20.79
N LEU A 386 -12.51 11.90 19.98
CA LEU A 386 -11.95 13.17 19.53
C LEU A 386 -12.96 13.97 18.69
N ALA A 387 -13.64 13.31 17.74
CA ALA A 387 -14.68 13.92 16.94
C ALA A 387 -15.80 14.50 17.80
N GLN A 388 -16.27 13.74 18.79
CA GLN A 388 -17.30 14.17 19.74
C GLN A 388 -16.85 15.40 20.54
N LEU A 389 -15.62 15.38 21.10
CA LEU A 389 -15.06 16.52 21.87
C LEU A 389 -14.88 17.76 21.01
N ALA A 390 -14.49 17.60 19.76
CA ALA A 390 -14.27 18.68 18.80
C ALA A 390 -15.57 19.16 18.12
N GLY A 391 -16.68 18.47 18.28
CA GLY A 391 -17.91 18.72 17.55
C GLY A 391 -17.76 18.55 16.04
N ALA A 392 -17.00 17.56 15.62
CA ALA A 392 -16.78 17.18 14.24
C ALA A 392 -17.56 15.89 13.91
N GLU A 393 -17.86 15.68 12.64
CA GLU A 393 -18.34 14.40 12.13
C GLU A 393 -17.13 13.49 11.83
N LEU A 394 -17.29 12.19 12.03
CA LEU A 394 -16.30 11.19 11.66
C LEU A 394 -16.96 10.09 10.83
N ASP A 395 -16.45 9.87 9.62
CA ASP A 395 -16.80 8.75 8.77
C ASP A 395 -15.66 7.71 8.78
N LEU A 396 -16.02 6.43 9.01
CA LEU A 396 -15.11 5.30 8.93
C LEU A 396 -15.51 4.44 7.74
N SER A 397 -14.59 4.28 6.78
CA SER A 397 -14.90 3.59 5.52
C SER A 397 -13.75 2.72 5.02
N GLY A 398 -14.08 1.76 4.15
CA GLY A 398 -13.08 0.90 3.51
C GLY A 398 -12.29 0.05 4.50
N ALA A 399 -12.94 -0.44 5.58
CA ALA A 399 -12.29 -1.30 6.55
C ALA A 399 -11.94 -2.66 5.95
N TYR A 400 -10.70 -3.11 6.16
CA TYR A 400 -10.25 -4.45 5.81
C TYR A 400 -9.43 -5.05 6.97
N PRO A 401 -9.52 -6.39 7.19
CA PRO A 401 -8.84 -7.05 8.28
C PRO A 401 -7.34 -7.17 8.04
N GLY A 402 -6.58 -7.33 9.12
CA GLY A 402 -5.19 -7.75 9.06
C GLY A 402 -5.04 -9.27 8.93
N TRP A 403 -3.87 -9.67 8.53
CA TRP A 403 -3.41 -11.05 8.62
C TRP A 403 -2.42 -11.14 9.80
N LYS A 404 -2.94 -11.62 10.93
CA LYS A 404 -2.13 -11.77 12.14
C LYS A 404 -1.04 -12.82 11.90
N PRO A 405 0.22 -12.52 12.21
CA PRO A 405 1.30 -13.51 12.17
C PRO A 405 1.00 -14.70 13.08
N ASP A 406 1.32 -15.90 12.59
CA ASP A 406 1.20 -17.15 13.35
C ASP A 406 2.58 -17.82 13.42
N ALA A 407 3.15 -17.84 14.62
CA ALA A 407 4.47 -18.46 14.86
C ALA A 407 4.46 -19.98 14.66
N ASP A 408 3.29 -20.61 14.73
CA ASP A 408 3.07 -22.05 14.54
C ASP A 408 2.67 -22.42 13.11
N SER A 409 2.70 -21.46 12.16
CA SER A 409 2.39 -21.72 10.75
C SER A 409 3.26 -22.81 10.18
N GLU A 410 2.63 -23.91 9.74
CA GLU A 410 3.33 -25.07 9.17
C GLU A 410 4.02 -24.69 7.85
N ILE A 411 3.31 -23.94 6.97
CA ILE A 411 3.90 -23.56 5.68
C ILE A 411 5.08 -22.58 5.84
N MET A 412 5.05 -21.72 6.84
CA MET A 412 6.18 -20.83 7.14
C MET A 412 7.41 -21.64 7.59
N HIS A 413 7.23 -22.64 8.45
CA HIS A 413 8.31 -23.52 8.86
C HIS A 413 8.88 -24.32 7.67
N ILE A 414 8.02 -24.88 6.82
CA ILE A 414 8.43 -25.58 5.60
C ILE A 414 9.19 -24.64 4.67
N PHE A 415 8.71 -23.44 4.45
CA PHE A 415 9.40 -22.45 3.60
C PHE A 415 10.79 -22.13 4.15
N ARG A 416 10.87 -21.80 5.44
CA ARG A 416 12.14 -21.47 6.11
C ARG A 416 13.17 -22.62 5.97
N ASP A 417 12.76 -23.84 6.28
CA ASP A 417 13.66 -25.00 6.29
C ASP A 417 14.08 -25.38 4.85
N MET A 418 13.18 -25.29 3.89
CA MET A 418 13.45 -25.46 2.46
C MET A 418 14.44 -24.41 1.96
N TYR A 419 14.21 -23.13 2.30
CA TYR A 419 15.07 -22.02 1.89
C TYR A 419 16.48 -22.18 2.48
N GLU A 420 16.60 -22.49 3.77
CA GLU A 420 17.90 -22.75 4.43
C GLU A 420 18.60 -23.95 3.79
N GLY A 421 17.88 -25.00 3.43
CA GLY A 421 18.43 -26.18 2.75
C GLY A 421 18.99 -25.88 1.35
N ILE A 422 18.37 -24.94 0.62
CA ILE A 422 18.83 -24.57 -0.73
C ILE A 422 19.99 -23.56 -0.68
N TYR A 423 19.90 -22.54 0.17
CA TYR A 423 20.79 -21.38 0.13
C TYR A 423 21.81 -21.34 1.28
N GLY A 424 21.69 -22.21 2.29
CA GLY A 424 22.60 -22.28 3.44
C GLY A 424 22.38 -21.17 4.49
N HIS A 425 21.34 -20.38 4.36
CA HIS A 425 20.91 -19.38 5.33
C HIS A 425 19.38 -19.26 5.36
N LYS A 426 18.85 -18.76 6.47
CA LYS A 426 17.40 -18.56 6.62
C LYS A 426 16.90 -17.35 5.83
N PRO A 427 15.66 -17.37 5.33
CA PRO A 427 15.03 -16.19 4.79
C PRO A 427 14.73 -15.19 5.91
N ASN A 428 14.54 -13.92 5.54
CA ASN A 428 13.98 -12.92 6.44
C ASN A 428 12.47 -13.16 6.57
N ILE A 429 12.02 -13.50 7.78
CA ILE A 429 10.59 -13.63 8.06
C ILE A 429 10.03 -12.26 8.36
N MET A 430 9.06 -11.82 7.56
CA MET A 430 8.56 -10.47 7.53
C MET A 430 7.07 -10.39 7.87
N VAL A 431 6.68 -9.24 8.41
CA VAL A 431 5.28 -8.81 8.54
C VAL A 431 5.22 -7.41 7.97
N ILE A 432 4.38 -7.20 6.98
CA ILE A 432 4.25 -5.89 6.34
C ILE A 432 3.18 -5.05 7.04
N HIS A 433 3.52 -3.82 7.38
CA HIS A 433 2.56 -2.84 7.92
C HIS A 433 1.79 -2.10 6.80
N ALA A 434 1.39 -2.87 5.79
CA ALA A 434 0.56 -2.48 4.65
C ALA A 434 -0.46 -3.59 4.40
N GLY A 435 -1.46 -3.38 3.55
CA GLY A 435 -2.42 -4.40 3.17
C GLY A 435 -1.81 -5.41 2.20
N LEU A 436 -2.21 -6.67 2.34
CA LEU A 436 -2.10 -7.72 1.34
C LEU A 436 -3.45 -8.42 1.25
N GLU A 437 -3.80 -8.95 0.11
CA GLU A 437 -5.05 -9.70 -0.07
C GLU A 437 -5.20 -10.87 0.90
N CYS A 438 -4.08 -11.43 1.39
CA CYS A 438 -4.05 -12.47 2.43
C CYS A 438 -4.85 -12.10 3.68
N GLY A 439 -4.87 -10.83 4.07
CA GLY A 439 -5.70 -10.35 5.19
C GLY A 439 -7.19 -10.56 4.94
N LEU A 440 -7.65 -10.30 3.71
CA LEU A 440 -9.04 -10.46 3.30
C LEU A 440 -9.44 -11.94 3.21
N PHE A 441 -8.54 -12.81 2.75
CA PHE A 441 -8.81 -14.25 2.62
C PHE A 441 -9.01 -14.94 3.97
N LYS A 442 -8.47 -14.40 5.06
CA LYS A 442 -8.70 -14.93 6.41
C LYS A 442 -10.17 -14.89 6.85
N LYS A 443 -10.98 -14.00 6.28
CA LYS A 443 -12.40 -13.92 6.62
C LYS A 443 -13.19 -15.12 6.07
N PRO A 444 -13.19 -15.45 4.76
CA PRO A 444 -13.85 -16.65 4.24
C PRO A 444 -13.08 -17.95 4.52
N TYR A 445 -11.77 -17.91 4.79
CA TYR A 445 -10.91 -19.08 5.01
C TYR A 445 -10.04 -18.91 6.27
N PRO A 446 -10.62 -18.89 7.49
CA PRO A 446 -9.89 -18.58 8.73
C PRO A 446 -8.78 -19.58 9.06
N ASN A 447 -8.92 -20.83 8.63
CA ASN A 447 -7.96 -21.91 8.91
C ASN A 447 -6.90 -22.10 7.82
N MET A 448 -6.98 -21.36 6.70
CA MET A 448 -6.00 -21.46 5.62
C MET A 448 -4.65 -20.92 6.10
N ASP A 449 -3.62 -21.75 6.01
CA ASP A 449 -2.24 -21.36 6.34
C ASP A 449 -1.61 -20.66 5.14
N MET A 450 -0.94 -19.53 5.35
CA MET A 450 -0.52 -18.67 4.26
C MET A 450 0.91 -18.15 4.42
N VAL A 451 1.61 -18.01 3.29
CA VAL A 451 2.84 -17.23 3.16
C VAL A 451 2.82 -16.44 1.87
N SER A 452 3.55 -15.32 1.84
CA SER A 452 3.78 -14.55 0.61
C SER A 452 5.27 -14.44 0.34
N PHE A 453 5.67 -14.66 -0.91
CA PHE A 453 7.06 -14.56 -1.36
C PHE A 453 7.10 -14.22 -2.86
N GLY A 454 8.23 -13.70 -3.33
CA GLY A 454 8.34 -13.28 -4.72
C GLY A 454 9.77 -12.90 -5.11
N PRO A 455 9.98 -12.48 -6.37
CA PRO A 455 11.25 -11.98 -6.86
C PRO A 455 11.53 -10.56 -6.38
N THR A 456 12.71 -10.02 -6.70
CA THR A 456 13.01 -8.61 -6.43
C THR A 456 12.44 -7.72 -7.52
N ILE A 457 11.43 -6.91 -7.14
CA ILE A 457 10.86 -5.84 -7.94
C ILE A 457 11.25 -4.51 -7.27
N LYS A 458 11.61 -3.52 -8.04
CA LYS A 458 11.95 -2.18 -7.55
C LYS A 458 11.08 -1.14 -8.23
N PHE A 459 10.72 -0.12 -7.46
CA PHE A 459 9.90 1.00 -7.91
C PHE A 459 8.54 0.59 -8.51
N PRO A 460 7.80 -0.38 -7.89
CA PRO A 460 6.46 -0.70 -8.37
C PRO A 460 5.61 0.56 -8.43
N HIS A 461 4.53 0.55 -9.20
CA HIS A 461 3.61 1.68 -9.40
C HIS A 461 4.28 2.94 -10.01
N SER A 462 5.43 2.77 -10.66
CA SER A 462 6.22 3.84 -11.26
C SER A 462 6.68 3.45 -12.67
N PRO A 463 6.88 4.39 -13.58
CA PRO A 463 7.53 4.13 -14.87
C PRO A 463 8.98 3.61 -14.77
N ASP A 464 9.57 3.66 -13.58
CA ASP A 464 10.90 3.10 -13.28
C ASP A 464 10.82 1.66 -12.75
N GLU A 465 9.64 1.06 -12.72
CA GLU A 465 9.41 -0.32 -12.29
C GLU A 465 10.30 -1.29 -13.05
N LYS A 466 10.95 -2.19 -12.29
CA LYS A 466 11.83 -3.20 -12.84
C LYS A 466 11.91 -4.45 -11.96
N VAL A 467 12.07 -5.60 -12.59
CA VAL A 467 12.25 -6.89 -11.93
C VAL A 467 13.65 -7.43 -12.19
N LYS A 468 14.31 -7.95 -11.15
CA LYS A 468 15.66 -8.48 -11.25
C LYS A 468 15.64 -9.90 -11.81
N ILE A 469 16.33 -10.12 -12.91
CA ILE A 469 16.25 -11.36 -13.73
C ILE A 469 16.62 -12.61 -12.93
N ASP A 470 17.76 -12.61 -12.25
CA ASP A 470 18.26 -13.76 -11.48
C ASP A 470 17.31 -14.14 -10.34
N THR A 471 16.61 -13.16 -9.74
CA THR A 471 15.69 -13.43 -8.64
C THR A 471 14.38 -14.07 -9.11
N VAL A 472 14.00 -13.95 -10.38
CA VAL A 472 12.88 -14.70 -10.97
C VAL A 472 13.21 -16.19 -11.06
N ASP A 473 14.48 -16.53 -11.37
CA ASP A 473 14.94 -17.93 -11.37
C ASP A 473 14.95 -18.51 -9.96
N LEU A 474 15.41 -17.73 -8.96
CA LEU A 474 15.37 -18.15 -7.55
C LEU A 474 13.93 -18.34 -7.06
N PHE A 475 13.02 -17.42 -7.41
CA PHE A 475 11.60 -17.51 -7.08
C PHE A 475 10.96 -18.77 -7.68
N TRP A 476 11.27 -19.10 -8.95
CA TRP A 476 10.80 -20.33 -9.57
C TRP A 476 11.33 -21.58 -8.85
N GLN A 477 12.62 -21.60 -8.51
CA GLN A 477 13.23 -22.69 -7.75
C GLN A 477 12.55 -22.89 -6.39
N GLN A 478 12.27 -21.80 -5.68
CA GLN A 478 11.55 -21.82 -4.39
C GLN A 478 10.14 -22.36 -4.57
N MET A 479 9.40 -21.92 -5.58
CA MET A 479 8.05 -22.40 -5.88
C MET A 479 8.03 -23.91 -6.12
N VAL A 480 8.90 -24.41 -6.98
CA VAL A 480 8.98 -25.85 -7.32
C VAL A 480 9.35 -26.68 -6.09
N ALA A 481 10.38 -26.25 -5.35
CA ALA A 481 10.82 -26.94 -4.15
C ALA A 481 9.75 -26.96 -3.06
N LEU A 482 9.03 -25.85 -2.88
CA LEU A 482 7.97 -25.74 -1.88
C LEU A 482 6.81 -26.68 -2.20
N LEU A 483 6.36 -26.72 -3.46
CA LEU A 483 5.27 -27.61 -3.89
C LEU A 483 5.59 -29.09 -3.70
N ALA A 484 6.86 -29.48 -3.91
CA ALA A 484 7.31 -30.86 -3.70
C ALA A 484 7.37 -31.25 -2.20
N ASN A 485 7.49 -30.26 -1.29
CA ASN A 485 7.62 -30.47 0.16
C ASN A 485 6.32 -30.26 0.94
N ILE A 486 5.20 -30.00 0.29
CA ILE A 486 3.91 -29.87 0.98
C ILE A 486 3.57 -31.18 1.74
N PRO A 487 3.15 -31.08 3.02
CA PRO A 487 2.93 -32.26 3.85
C PRO A 487 1.71 -33.08 3.43
N VAL A 488 1.70 -34.33 3.88
CA VAL A 488 0.53 -35.22 3.74
C VAL A 488 -0.64 -34.65 4.54
N LYS A 489 -1.82 -34.73 3.98
CA LYS A 489 -3.05 -34.36 4.69
C LYS A 489 -3.29 -35.38 5.81
N ALA A 490 -3.47 -34.89 7.05
CA ALA A 490 -3.70 -35.72 8.23
C ALA A 490 -5.04 -36.47 8.18
#